data_72fe621b0dc212d6712940682f5cac50
#
_entry.id   72fe621b0dc212d6712940682f5cac50
#
_cell.length_a   1.000
_cell.length_b   1.000
_cell.length_c   1.000
_cell.angle_alpha   90.00
_cell.angle_beta   90.00
_cell.angle_gamma   90.00
#
_symmetry.space_group_name_H-M   'P 1'
#
loop_
_entity.id
_entity.type
_entity.pdbx_description
1 polymer ?
#
loop_
_entity_poly.entity_id
_entity_poly.type
_entity_poly.pdbx_seq_one_letter_code
_entity_poly.pdbx_strand_id
1 'polypeptide(L)'
;MGAILSYAIIVVNMLVGILYTPILTAKLGQSEYGLYSLVTSVVSYLTILDFGFGNAIIIYTTKYRVSKQKEKEEKLHGMFLIIYTIIGIIAGIIGAILWINVDKLFGNSMTHEELQKAKVLMGILTLNLVLTFPLSVFSSIITAYEKFIFSKLLNLIRIIATPIVMLVLLNVGYKSIALVILNTVLNLVTLILNYVYCKQKLHIKLKFGKIDIKLLKEIMAYSVWIFLNSIMDKINWNVDQFILGTISGTAVVAIYSVASQLNQMYLNFSTAITGVMLPKVAKMEEQKATDEEFSQVFIQTGRIQYIVMALIMSGFVLYGQEFINLLWVGPEYSQSYMIACILMLPLTIPLIQ
;
A
#
# COMPACT_ATOMS: atom_id res chain seq x y z
N MET A 1 -0.49 3.85 -23.16
CA MET A 1 -0.36 5.02 -22.25
C MET A 1 -0.47 4.65 -20.77
N GLY A 2 -1.46 3.86 -20.37
CA GLY A 2 -1.60 3.43 -18.95
C GLY A 2 -0.44 2.61 -18.39
N ALA A 3 0.18 1.72 -19.19
CA ALA A 3 1.35 0.94 -18.79
C ALA A 3 2.58 1.84 -18.55
N ILE A 4 2.85 2.77 -19.45
CA ILE A 4 3.97 3.73 -19.32
C ILE A 4 3.84 4.55 -18.03
N LEU A 5 2.64 5.02 -17.71
CA LEU A 5 2.37 5.70 -16.44
C LEU A 5 2.61 4.81 -15.22
N SER A 6 2.31 3.50 -15.29
CA SER A 6 2.60 2.57 -14.19
C SER A 6 4.10 2.45 -13.94
N TYR A 7 4.90 2.28 -15.00
CA TYR A 7 6.36 2.21 -14.85
C TYR A 7 6.94 3.54 -14.37
N ALA A 8 6.44 4.67 -14.87
CA ALA A 8 6.84 5.98 -14.36
C ALA A 8 6.55 6.13 -12.87
N ILE A 9 5.40 5.66 -12.40
CA ILE A 9 5.05 5.66 -10.97
C ILE A 9 6.03 4.81 -10.16
N ILE A 10 6.39 3.62 -10.63
CA ILE A 10 7.35 2.74 -9.95
C ILE A 10 8.72 3.43 -9.84
N VAL A 11 9.23 3.97 -10.94
CA VAL A 11 10.53 4.68 -10.96
C VAL A 11 10.51 5.90 -10.04
N VAL A 12 9.45 6.72 -10.12
CA VAL A 12 9.32 7.91 -9.26
C VAL A 12 9.22 7.51 -7.79
N ASN A 13 8.46 6.46 -7.44
CA ASN A 13 8.41 5.94 -6.07
C ASN A 13 9.79 5.50 -5.55
N MET A 14 10.57 4.80 -6.38
CA MET A 14 11.91 4.38 -6.01
C MET A 14 12.84 5.58 -5.78
N LEU A 15 12.84 6.55 -6.71
CA LEU A 15 13.62 7.78 -6.59
C LEU A 15 13.22 8.58 -5.35
N VAL A 16 11.93 8.76 -5.13
CA VAL A 16 11.41 9.41 -3.91
C VAL A 16 11.86 8.64 -2.67
N GLY A 17 11.74 7.31 -2.64
CA GLY A 17 12.19 6.50 -1.52
C GLY A 17 13.67 6.68 -1.20
N ILE A 18 14.54 6.69 -2.22
CA ILE A 18 15.98 6.85 -2.06
C ILE A 18 16.34 8.27 -1.59
N LEU A 19 15.72 9.30 -2.16
CA LEU A 19 16.08 10.69 -1.90
C LEU A 19 15.38 11.27 -0.67
N TYR A 20 14.15 10.90 -0.42
CA TYR A 20 13.33 11.47 0.64
C TYR A 20 13.57 10.83 2.00
N THR A 21 13.79 9.50 2.04
CA THR A 21 13.94 8.77 3.30
C THR A 21 15.12 9.29 4.15
N PRO A 22 16.32 9.53 3.60
CA PRO A 22 17.43 10.04 4.40
C PRO A 22 17.13 11.42 5.02
N ILE A 23 16.46 12.29 4.28
CA ILE A 23 16.08 13.60 4.79
C ILE A 23 14.99 13.46 5.87
N LEU A 24 14.04 12.56 5.66
CA LEU A 24 12.97 12.30 6.62
C LEU A 24 13.53 11.74 7.93
N THR A 25 14.38 10.71 7.85
CA THR A 25 15.00 10.09 9.03
C THR A 25 15.92 11.04 9.78
N ALA A 26 16.74 11.81 9.09
CA ALA A 26 17.63 12.81 9.70
C ALA A 26 16.84 13.93 10.40
N LYS A 27 15.73 14.40 9.82
CA LYS A 27 14.92 15.49 10.40
C LYS A 27 13.98 15.02 11.51
N LEU A 28 13.39 13.84 11.40
CA LEU A 28 12.53 13.28 12.44
C LEU A 28 13.34 12.72 13.61
N GLY A 29 14.48 12.10 13.32
CA GLY A 29 15.21 11.25 14.24
C GLY A 29 14.60 9.85 14.35
N GLN A 30 15.36 8.94 14.93
CA GLN A 30 15.05 7.50 14.96
C GLN A 30 13.73 7.20 15.71
N SER A 31 13.52 7.80 16.88
CA SER A 31 12.31 7.57 17.68
C SER A 31 11.03 8.03 16.96
N GLU A 32 10.99 9.24 16.43
CA GLU A 32 9.81 9.78 15.74
C GLU A 32 9.51 9.03 14.42
N TYR A 33 10.54 8.63 13.67
CA TYR A 33 10.37 7.84 12.47
C TYR A 33 9.85 6.44 12.78
N GLY A 34 10.38 5.80 13.83
CA GLY A 34 9.90 4.50 14.30
C GLY A 34 8.47 4.55 14.83
N LEU A 35 8.13 5.59 15.58
CA LEU A 35 6.78 5.81 16.06
C LEU A 35 5.78 5.94 14.91
N TYR A 36 6.10 6.77 13.91
CA TYR A 36 5.30 6.91 12.70
C TYR A 36 5.11 5.56 11.97
N SER A 37 6.20 4.83 11.78
CA SER A 37 6.18 3.53 11.08
C SER A 37 5.35 2.51 11.82
N LEU A 38 5.50 2.42 13.15
CA LEU A 38 4.74 1.51 13.99
C LEU A 38 3.24 1.79 13.94
N VAL A 39 2.84 3.04 14.20
CA VAL A 39 1.41 3.40 14.22
C VAL A 39 0.78 3.20 12.84
N THR A 40 1.49 3.53 11.78
CA THR A 40 1.04 3.29 10.40
C THR A 40 0.87 1.79 10.13
N SER A 41 1.81 0.95 10.59
CA SER A 41 1.73 -0.51 10.49
C SER A 41 0.51 -1.04 11.23
N VAL A 42 0.29 -0.64 12.48
CA VAL A 42 -0.86 -1.06 13.29
C VAL A 42 -2.18 -0.70 12.61
N VAL A 43 -2.35 0.55 12.17
CA VAL A 43 -3.59 0.97 11.50
C VAL A 43 -3.76 0.27 10.15
N SER A 44 -2.67 -0.10 9.48
CA SER A 44 -2.74 -0.82 8.21
C SER A 44 -3.41 -2.19 8.30
N TYR A 45 -3.44 -2.83 9.49
CA TYR A 45 -4.20 -4.07 9.67
C TYR A 45 -5.70 -3.87 9.46
N LEU A 46 -6.24 -2.70 9.77
CA LEU A 46 -7.66 -2.41 9.57
C LEU A 46 -8.05 -2.41 8.08
N THR A 47 -7.08 -2.28 7.16
CA THR A 47 -7.36 -2.37 5.73
C THR A 47 -7.76 -3.78 5.27
N ILE A 48 -7.51 -4.82 6.09
CA ILE A 48 -8.00 -6.18 5.85
C ILE A 48 -9.53 -6.20 5.75
N LEU A 49 -10.20 -5.30 6.46
CA LEU A 49 -11.67 -5.17 6.43
C LEU A 49 -12.24 -4.77 5.06
N ASP A 50 -11.39 -4.46 4.07
CA ASP A 50 -11.83 -4.27 2.67
C ASP A 50 -12.40 -5.56 2.04
N PHE A 51 -12.02 -6.73 2.57
CA PHE A 51 -12.45 -8.05 2.06
C PHE A 51 -12.21 -8.26 0.55
N GLY A 52 -11.44 -7.39 -0.11
CA GLY A 52 -11.24 -7.43 -1.56
C GLY A 52 -12.45 -6.98 -2.38
N PHE A 53 -13.43 -6.35 -1.75
CA PHE A 53 -14.64 -5.86 -2.41
C PHE A 53 -14.36 -4.81 -3.49
N GLY A 54 -13.22 -4.09 -3.40
CA GLY A 54 -12.79 -3.20 -4.47
C GLY A 54 -12.69 -3.90 -5.83
N ASN A 55 -12.16 -5.13 -5.86
CA ASN A 55 -12.11 -5.96 -7.08
C ASN A 55 -13.50 -6.42 -7.52
N ALA A 56 -14.37 -6.77 -6.59
CA ALA A 56 -15.74 -7.15 -6.90
C ALA A 56 -16.52 -5.98 -7.54
N ILE A 57 -16.36 -4.75 -7.03
CA ILE A 57 -16.96 -3.56 -7.66
C ILE A 57 -16.50 -3.44 -9.11
N ILE A 58 -15.21 -3.61 -9.40
CA ILE A 58 -14.67 -3.50 -10.76
C ILE A 58 -15.30 -4.56 -11.67
N ILE A 59 -15.31 -5.82 -11.26
CA ILE A 59 -15.83 -6.95 -12.06
C ILE A 59 -17.32 -6.78 -12.35
N TYR A 60 -18.13 -6.58 -11.31
CA TYR A 60 -19.59 -6.52 -11.48
C TYR A 60 -20.05 -5.22 -12.16
N THR A 61 -19.41 -4.08 -11.92
CA THR A 61 -19.66 -2.84 -12.65
C THR A 61 -19.37 -3.03 -14.13
N THR A 62 -18.23 -3.62 -14.48
CA THR A 62 -17.88 -3.91 -15.87
C THR A 62 -18.89 -4.86 -16.53
N LYS A 63 -19.30 -5.94 -15.81
CA LYS A 63 -20.30 -6.90 -16.27
C LYS A 63 -21.63 -6.21 -16.60
N TYR A 64 -22.15 -5.38 -15.68
CA TYR A 64 -23.43 -4.69 -15.89
C TYR A 64 -23.35 -3.59 -16.94
N ARG A 65 -22.22 -2.93 -17.06
CA ARG A 65 -21.97 -1.93 -18.11
C ARG A 65 -21.96 -2.55 -19.50
N VAL A 66 -21.24 -3.67 -19.70
CA VAL A 66 -21.18 -4.38 -20.99
C VAL A 66 -22.56 -4.95 -21.35
N SER A 67 -23.29 -5.49 -20.39
CA SER A 67 -24.66 -6.00 -20.62
C SER A 67 -25.74 -4.91 -20.64
N LYS A 68 -25.35 -3.62 -20.59
CA LYS A 68 -26.24 -2.45 -20.60
C LYS A 68 -27.32 -2.44 -19.52
N GLN A 69 -27.10 -3.11 -18.39
CA GLN A 69 -28.02 -3.22 -17.26
C GLN A 69 -27.81 -2.05 -16.26
N LYS A 70 -28.04 -0.83 -16.71
CA LYS A 70 -27.74 0.38 -15.96
C LYS A 70 -28.41 0.45 -14.58
N GLU A 71 -29.63 -0.03 -14.47
CA GLU A 71 -30.33 -0.04 -13.18
C GLU A 71 -29.67 -0.95 -12.14
N LYS A 72 -29.16 -2.12 -12.58
CA LYS A 72 -28.43 -3.04 -11.69
C LYS A 72 -27.08 -2.46 -11.31
N GLU A 73 -26.41 -1.76 -12.22
CA GLU A 73 -25.16 -1.06 -11.96
C GLU A 73 -25.35 0.04 -10.89
N GLU A 74 -26.37 0.88 -11.02
CA GLU A 74 -26.67 1.95 -10.05
C GLU A 74 -27.03 1.37 -8.66
N LYS A 75 -27.78 0.25 -8.60
CA LYS A 75 -28.07 -0.47 -7.36
C LYS A 75 -26.83 -1.10 -6.74
N LEU A 76 -25.94 -1.67 -7.56
CA LEU A 76 -24.66 -2.23 -7.12
C LEU A 76 -23.80 -1.14 -6.42
N HIS A 77 -23.65 0.02 -7.05
CA HIS A 77 -22.88 1.12 -6.50
C HIS A 77 -23.47 1.62 -5.17
N GLY A 78 -24.80 1.75 -5.07
CA GLY A 78 -25.47 2.13 -3.83
C GLY A 78 -25.30 1.08 -2.73
N MET A 79 -25.38 -0.21 -3.07
CA MET A 79 -25.17 -1.33 -2.14
C MET A 79 -23.74 -1.29 -1.58
N PHE A 80 -22.72 -1.17 -2.44
CA PHE A 80 -21.34 -1.14 -1.98
C PHE A 80 -21.03 0.10 -1.16
N LEU A 81 -21.61 1.24 -1.46
CA LEU A 81 -21.42 2.43 -0.62
C LEU A 81 -21.94 2.21 0.80
N ILE A 82 -23.10 1.55 0.97
CA ILE A 82 -23.63 1.17 2.29
C ILE A 82 -22.68 0.19 2.99
N ILE A 83 -22.26 -0.87 2.30
CA ILE A 83 -21.37 -1.90 2.86
C ILE A 83 -20.06 -1.26 3.33
N TYR A 84 -19.41 -0.45 2.49
CA TYR A 84 -18.17 0.22 2.85
C TYR A 84 -18.32 1.28 3.95
N THR A 85 -19.50 1.89 4.06
CA THR A 85 -19.80 2.78 5.21
C THR A 85 -19.86 1.96 6.51
N ILE A 86 -20.51 0.80 6.48
CA ILE A 86 -20.55 -0.12 7.64
C ILE A 86 -19.14 -0.59 7.99
N ILE A 87 -18.35 -1.00 7.01
CA ILE A 87 -16.95 -1.39 7.20
C ILE A 87 -16.13 -0.24 7.81
N GLY A 88 -16.32 0.98 7.31
CA GLY A 88 -15.66 2.17 7.86
C GLY A 88 -16.01 2.41 9.33
N ILE A 89 -17.29 2.24 9.70
CA ILE A 89 -17.73 2.34 11.10
C ILE A 89 -17.08 1.24 11.96
N ILE A 90 -17.06 0.00 11.47
CA ILE A 90 -16.41 -1.13 12.18
C ILE A 90 -14.91 -0.85 12.36
N ALA A 91 -14.22 -0.40 11.29
CA ALA A 91 -12.83 0.00 11.37
C ALA A 91 -12.59 1.13 12.38
N GLY A 92 -13.51 2.10 12.44
CA GLY A 92 -13.48 3.18 13.43
C GLY A 92 -13.63 2.68 14.87
N ILE A 93 -14.54 1.72 15.11
CA ILE A 93 -14.72 1.10 16.44
C ILE A 93 -13.45 0.34 16.85
N ILE A 94 -12.90 -0.50 15.96
CA ILE A 94 -11.66 -1.26 16.25
C ILE A 94 -10.50 -0.30 16.46
N GLY A 95 -10.36 0.74 15.61
CA GLY A 95 -9.33 1.76 15.77
C GLY A 95 -9.47 2.54 17.11
N ALA A 96 -10.69 2.84 17.55
CA ALA A 96 -10.94 3.45 18.85
C ALA A 96 -10.56 2.52 20.01
N ILE A 97 -10.84 1.22 19.89
CA ILE A 97 -10.39 0.21 20.89
C ILE A 97 -8.86 0.18 20.97
N LEU A 98 -8.17 0.18 19.81
CA LEU A 98 -6.71 0.24 19.77
C LEU A 98 -6.19 1.54 20.39
N TRP A 99 -6.81 2.68 20.08
CA TRP A 99 -6.46 3.98 20.62
C TRP A 99 -6.55 4.06 22.14
N ILE A 100 -7.62 3.50 22.74
CA ILE A 100 -7.81 3.44 24.19
C ILE A 100 -6.76 2.54 24.84
N ASN A 101 -6.33 1.48 24.15
CA ASN A 101 -5.40 0.49 24.69
C ASN A 101 -3.92 0.77 24.32
N VAL A 102 -3.58 1.89 23.72
CA VAL A 102 -2.19 2.26 23.37
C VAL A 102 -1.24 2.12 24.54
N ASP A 103 -1.64 2.61 25.73
CA ASP A 103 -0.81 2.55 26.94
C ASP A 103 -0.56 1.11 27.41
N LYS A 104 -1.54 0.22 27.25
CA LYS A 104 -1.37 -1.20 27.59
C LYS A 104 -0.51 -1.96 26.60
N LEU A 105 -0.61 -1.59 25.30
CA LEU A 105 0.10 -2.27 24.23
C LEU A 105 1.59 -1.88 24.20
N PHE A 106 1.88 -0.61 24.44
CA PHE A 106 3.21 -0.04 24.21
C PHE A 106 3.83 0.62 25.45
N GLY A 107 3.12 0.65 26.59
CA GLY A 107 3.56 1.34 27.80
C GLY A 107 4.86 0.83 28.41
N ASN A 108 5.23 -0.43 28.14
CA ASN A 108 6.50 -1.01 28.60
C ASN A 108 7.70 -0.67 27.73
N SER A 109 7.48 -0.20 26.48
CA SER A 109 8.52 -0.02 25.48
C SER A 109 8.68 1.42 25.01
N MET A 110 7.75 2.31 25.39
CA MET A 110 7.71 3.71 24.96
C MET A 110 7.67 4.67 26.14
N THR A 111 8.23 5.85 25.91
CA THR A 111 8.13 6.99 26.84
C THR A 111 6.71 7.55 26.87
N HIS A 112 6.38 8.28 27.94
CA HIS A 112 5.06 8.93 28.06
C HIS A 112 4.76 9.90 26.90
N GLU A 113 5.78 10.62 26.42
CA GLU A 113 5.66 11.55 25.28
C GLU A 113 5.36 10.79 23.98
N GLU A 114 6.05 9.66 23.73
CA GLU A 114 5.81 8.81 22.56
C GLU A 114 4.40 8.21 22.58
N LEU A 115 3.91 7.78 23.74
CA LEU A 115 2.55 7.25 23.89
C LEU A 115 1.48 8.30 23.57
N GLN A 116 1.66 9.54 24.02
CA GLN A 116 0.74 10.62 23.67
C GLN A 116 0.73 10.91 22.17
N LYS A 117 1.91 10.99 21.56
CA LYS A 117 2.03 11.14 20.10
C LYS A 117 1.42 9.95 19.34
N ALA A 118 1.67 8.71 19.79
CA ALA A 118 1.07 7.50 19.21
C ALA A 118 -0.47 7.58 19.19
N LYS A 119 -1.09 8.04 20.30
CA LYS A 119 -2.54 8.24 20.34
C LYS A 119 -3.03 9.27 19.30
N VAL A 120 -2.34 10.41 19.19
CA VAL A 120 -2.71 11.42 18.18
C VAL A 120 -2.59 10.86 16.76
N LEU A 121 -1.46 10.21 16.45
CA LEU A 121 -1.23 9.59 15.13
C LEU A 121 -2.27 8.52 14.82
N MET A 122 -2.56 7.63 15.78
CA MET A 122 -3.54 6.56 15.61
C MET A 122 -4.96 7.12 15.42
N GLY A 123 -5.33 8.17 16.15
CA GLY A 123 -6.63 8.84 15.98
C GLY A 123 -6.79 9.42 14.57
N ILE A 124 -5.79 10.15 14.06
CA ILE A 124 -5.81 10.74 12.71
C ILE A 124 -5.86 9.66 11.63
N LEU A 125 -5.03 8.61 11.75
CA LEU A 125 -4.99 7.52 10.77
C LEU A 125 -6.27 6.69 10.79
N THR A 126 -6.86 6.45 11.95
CA THR A 126 -8.15 5.76 12.08
C THR A 126 -9.26 6.58 11.41
N LEU A 127 -9.33 7.89 11.67
CA LEU A 127 -10.28 8.78 11.02
C LEU A 127 -10.09 8.79 9.50
N ASN A 128 -8.84 8.88 9.03
CA ASN A 128 -8.53 8.77 7.61
C ASN A 128 -9.08 7.48 7.01
N LEU A 129 -8.91 6.34 7.69
CA LEU A 129 -9.36 5.05 7.21
C LEU A 129 -10.91 4.95 7.18
N VAL A 130 -11.59 5.44 8.21
CA VAL A 130 -13.06 5.50 8.28
C VAL A 130 -13.64 6.23 7.06
N LEU A 131 -13.02 7.35 6.67
CA LEU A 131 -13.44 8.13 5.50
C LEU A 131 -13.00 7.49 4.18
N THR A 132 -11.87 6.78 4.18
CA THR A 132 -11.34 6.11 2.99
C THR A 132 -12.26 5.00 2.51
N PHE A 133 -12.79 4.16 3.40
CA PHE A 133 -13.62 3.04 3.01
C PHE A 133 -14.80 3.45 2.11
N PRO A 134 -15.76 4.30 2.52
CA PRO A 134 -16.89 4.63 1.66
C PRO A 134 -16.47 5.36 0.38
N LEU A 135 -15.44 6.19 0.43
CA LEU A 135 -14.99 6.95 -0.73
C LEU A 135 -14.15 6.13 -1.72
N SER A 136 -13.58 4.99 -1.30
CA SER A 136 -12.81 4.10 -2.17
C SER A 136 -13.67 3.44 -3.26
N VAL A 137 -14.97 3.31 -3.04
CA VAL A 137 -15.95 2.83 -4.04
C VAL A 137 -15.80 3.59 -5.36
N PHE A 138 -15.61 4.91 -5.31
CA PHE A 138 -15.48 5.74 -6.51
C PHE A 138 -14.18 5.47 -7.27
N SER A 139 -13.10 5.13 -6.58
CA SER A 139 -11.85 4.70 -7.22
C SER A 139 -12.03 3.39 -8.00
N SER A 140 -12.73 2.43 -7.42
CA SER A 140 -13.05 1.15 -8.07
C SER A 140 -13.96 1.35 -9.29
N ILE A 141 -14.95 2.24 -9.21
CA ILE A 141 -15.81 2.60 -10.35
C ILE A 141 -14.99 3.22 -11.48
N ILE A 142 -14.08 4.17 -11.19
CA ILE A 142 -13.21 4.79 -12.20
C ILE A 142 -12.38 3.72 -12.92
N THR A 143 -11.89 2.74 -12.18
CA THR A 143 -11.13 1.60 -12.71
C THR A 143 -12.02 0.72 -13.61
N ALA A 144 -13.25 0.41 -13.19
CA ALA A 144 -14.23 -0.34 -13.99
C ALA A 144 -14.61 0.37 -15.30
N TYR A 145 -14.56 1.70 -15.31
CA TYR A 145 -14.76 2.53 -16.49
C TYR A 145 -13.48 2.72 -17.34
N GLU A 146 -12.40 2.00 -17.00
CA GLU A 146 -11.11 2.03 -17.72
C GLU A 146 -10.45 3.42 -17.77
N LYS A 147 -10.79 4.31 -16.83
CA LYS A 147 -10.20 5.65 -16.75
C LYS A 147 -8.89 5.67 -15.97
N PHE A 148 -8.02 4.70 -16.25
CA PHE A 148 -6.75 4.47 -15.57
C PHE A 148 -5.82 5.70 -15.57
N ILE A 149 -5.84 6.51 -16.63
CA ILE A 149 -4.96 7.69 -16.73
C ILE A 149 -5.26 8.67 -15.60
N PHE A 150 -6.55 8.93 -15.32
CA PHE A 150 -6.95 9.85 -14.27
C PHE A 150 -6.44 9.39 -12.88
N SER A 151 -6.73 8.15 -12.51
CA SER A 151 -6.30 7.61 -11.21
C SER A 151 -4.77 7.56 -11.07
N LYS A 152 -4.06 7.18 -12.14
CA LYS A 152 -2.59 7.14 -12.14
C LYS A 152 -1.96 8.52 -12.06
N LEU A 153 -2.54 9.51 -12.72
CA LEU A 153 -2.08 10.88 -12.67
C LEU A 153 -2.23 11.46 -11.25
N LEU A 154 -3.39 11.24 -10.61
CA LEU A 154 -3.61 11.66 -9.22
C LEU A 154 -2.60 11.00 -8.27
N ASN A 155 -2.34 9.70 -8.46
CA ASN A 155 -1.34 8.99 -7.66
C ASN A 155 0.07 9.56 -7.88
N LEU A 156 0.46 9.84 -9.12
CA LEU A 156 1.76 10.44 -9.44
C LEU A 156 1.92 11.82 -8.79
N ILE A 157 0.89 12.66 -8.89
CA ILE A 157 0.89 13.98 -8.23
C ILE A 157 1.06 13.82 -6.73
N ARG A 158 0.36 12.88 -6.10
CA ARG A 158 0.46 12.63 -4.66
C ARG A 158 1.86 12.16 -4.26
N ILE A 159 2.48 11.24 -5.01
CA ILE A 159 3.83 10.73 -4.76
C ILE A 159 4.87 11.84 -4.78
N ILE A 160 4.72 12.81 -5.68
CA ILE A 160 5.64 13.95 -5.80
C ILE A 160 5.32 15.04 -4.78
N ALA A 161 4.03 15.36 -4.59
CA ALA A 161 3.62 16.45 -3.70
C ALA A 161 3.91 16.13 -2.22
N THR A 162 3.74 14.87 -1.79
CA THR A 162 3.97 14.48 -0.40
C THR A 162 5.38 14.83 0.10
N PRO A 163 6.48 14.39 -0.53
CA PRO A 163 7.82 14.73 -0.08
C PRO A 163 8.11 16.23 -0.18
N ILE A 164 7.67 16.90 -1.25
CA ILE A 164 7.92 18.34 -1.43
C ILE A 164 7.29 19.15 -0.29
N VAL A 165 6.02 18.94 -0.02
CA VAL A 165 5.30 19.67 1.05
C VAL A 165 5.88 19.30 2.41
N MET A 166 6.17 17.99 2.64
CA MET A 166 6.71 17.56 3.91
C MET A 166 8.11 18.12 4.18
N LEU A 167 8.96 18.25 3.17
CA LEU A 167 10.29 18.89 3.32
C LEU A 167 10.16 20.34 3.80
N VAL A 168 9.17 21.08 3.30
CA VAL A 168 8.88 22.43 3.78
C VAL A 168 8.44 22.40 5.26
N LEU A 169 7.52 21.51 5.62
CA LEU A 169 7.03 21.37 7.00
C LEU A 169 8.14 20.95 7.97
N LEU A 170 9.02 20.02 7.57
CA LEU A 170 10.18 19.59 8.36
C LEU A 170 11.18 20.74 8.61
N ASN A 171 11.39 21.61 7.63
CA ASN A 171 12.26 22.78 7.79
C ASN A 171 11.67 23.83 8.75
N VAL A 172 10.37 23.89 8.90
CA VAL A 172 9.66 24.74 9.88
C VAL A 172 9.66 24.11 11.29
N GLY A 173 10.09 22.83 11.42
CA GLY A 173 10.19 22.14 12.71
C GLY A 173 9.02 21.19 13.01
N TYR A 174 8.09 21.00 12.07
CA TYR A 174 7.04 20.00 12.22
C TYR A 174 7.61 18.57 12.09
N LYS A 175 6.98 17.60 12.81
CA LYS A 175 7.44 16.21 12.89
C LYS A 175 6.39 15.20 12.38
N SER A 176 6.36 13.99 12.97
CA SER A 176 5.52 12.86 12.56
C SER A 176 4.02 13.17 12.46
N ILE A 177 3.48 13.99 13.35
CA ILE A 177 2.05 14.39 13.33
C ILE A 177 1.74 15.15 12.04
N ALA A 178 2.59 16.10 11.63
CA ALA A 178 2.40 16.83 10.37
C ALA A 178 2.46 15.92 9.14
N LEU A 179 3.33 14.91 9.16
CA LEU A 179 3.41 13.90 8.10
C LEU A 179 2.10 13.12 7.96
N VAL A 180 1.52 12.70 9.08
CA VAL A 180 0.24 11.97 9.07
C VAL A 180 -0.91 12.87 8.64
N ILE A 181 -0.96 14.12 9.11
CA ILE A 181 -1.97 15.10 8.68
C ILE A 181 -1.84 15.35 7.17
N LEU A 182 -0.64 15.62 6.67
CA LEU A 182 -0.40 15.84 5.23
C LEU A 182 -0.87 14.64 4.40
N ASN A 183 -0.46 13.43 4.77
CA ASN A 183 -0.89 12.21 4.08
C ASN A 183 -2.41 12.03 4.11
N THR A 184 -3.05 12.33 5.24
CA THR A 184 -4.51 12.27 5.40
C THR A 184 -5.20 13.28 4.50
N VAL A 185 -4.75 14.54 4.49
CA VAL A 185 -5.31 15.60 3.63
C VAL A 185 -5.17 15.24 2.16
N LEU A 186 -3.98 14.84 1.71
CA LEU A 186 -3.76 14.43 0.31
C LEU A 186 -4.58 13.20 -0.09
N ASN A 187 -4.77 12.26 0.84
CA ASN A 187 -5.66 11.12 0.62
C ASN A 187 -7.11 11.57 0.44
N LEU A 188 -7.64 12.39 1.34
CA LEU A 188 -9.00 12.90 1.27
C LEU A 188 -9.23 13.74 0.01
N VAL A 189 -8.28 14.58 -0.37
CA VAL A 189 -8.34 15.34 -1.64
C VAL A 189 -8.45 14.38 -2.82
N THR A 190 -7.64 13.32 -2.86
CA THR A 190 -7.69 12.30 -3.92
C THR A 190 -9.06 11.61 -3.96
N LEU A 191 -9.59 11.22 -2.81
CA LEU A 191 -10.89 10.56 -2.70
C LEU A 191 -12.05 11.48 -3.14
N ILE A 192 -12.01 12.75 -2.74
CA ILE A 192 -12.99 13.76 -3.17
C ILE A 192 -12.91 13.99 -4.68
N LEU A 193 -11.71 14.08 -5.25
CA LEU A 193 -11.53 14.20 -6.70
C LEU A 193 -12.08 12.98 -7.46
N ASN A 194 -11.91 11.77 -6.93
CA ASN A 194 -12.50 10.55 -7.49
C ASN A 194 -14.03 10.61 -7.46
N TYR A 195 -14.63 11.04 -6.34
CA TYR A 195 -16.07 11.25 -6.23
C TYR A 195 -16.59 12.28 -7.24
N VAL A 196 -15.95 13.44 -7.31
CA VAL A 196 -16.31 14.53 -8.24
C VAL A 196 -16.22 14.06 -9.70
N TYR A 197 -15.15 13.31 -10.04
CA TYR A 197 -14.97 12.74 -11.36
C TYR A 197 -16.09 11.75 -11.72
N CYS A 198 -16.44 10.85 -10.82
CA CYS A 198 -17.56 9.91 -11.01
C CYS A 198 -18.88 10.66 -11.24
N LYS A 199 -19.14 11.72 -10.46
CA LYS A 199 -20.38 12.49 -10.57
C LYS A 199 -20.46 13.33 -11.84
N GLN A 200 -19.38 14.07 -12.15
CA GLN A 200 -19.39 15.07 -13.24
C GLN A 200 -19.03 14.50 -14.63
N LYS A 201 -18.08 13.57 -14.67
CA LYS A 201 -17.58 13.02 -15.95
C LYS A 201 -18.20 11.68 -16.32
N LEU A 202 -18.42 10.81 -15.35
CA LEU A 202 -19.02 9.50 -15.59
C LEU A 202 -20.55 9.50 -15.40
N HIS A 203 -21.11 10.57 -14.84
CA HIS A 203 -22.54 10.70 -14.55
C HIS A 203 -23.13 9.53 -13.76
N ILE A 204 -22.32 8.99 -12.83
CA ILE A 204 -22.72 7.87 -11.99
C ILE A 204 -23.87 8.27 -11.08
N LYS A 205 -24.92 7.47 -11.09
CA LYS A 205 -26.04 7.55 -10.15
C LYS A 205 -25.95 6.43 -9.15
N LEU A 206 -26.32 6.74 -7.92
CA LEU A 206 -26.40 5.77 -6.83
C LEU A 206 -27.87 5.52 -6.55
N LYS A 207 -28.29 4.27 -6.65
CA LYS A 207 -29.64 3.86 -6.22
C LYS A 207 -29.53 3.07 -4.92
N PHE A 208 -30.09 3.62 -3.87
CA PHE A 208 -30.22 2.95 -2.58
C PHE A 208 -31.49 2.10 -2.59
N GLY A 209 -31.37 0.85 -2.14
CA GLY A 209 -32.47 -0.09 -2.09
C GLY A 209 -32.17 -1.26 -1.16
N LYS A 210 -33.02 -2.30 -1.18
CA LYS A 210 -32.73 -3.52 -0.44
C LYS A 210 -31.45 -4.16 -0.96
N ILE A 211 -30.58 -4.56 -0.04
CA ILE A 211 -29.32 -5.27 -0.37
C ILE A 211 -29.72 -6.60 -1.02
N ASP A 212 -29.18 -6.84 -2.21
CA ASP A 212 -29.33 -8.13 -2.88
C ASP A 212 -28.43 -9.18 -2.19
N ILE A 213 -29.02 -9.90 -1.25
CA ILE A 213 -28.31 -10.90 -0.43
C ILE A 213 -27.76 -12.04 -1.30
N LYS A 214 -28.44 -12.37 -2.41
CA LYS A 214 -27.98 -13.43 -3.32
C LYS A 214 -26.69 -13.00 -4.02
N LEU A 215 -26.68 -11.78 -4.57
CA LEU A 215 -25.51 -11.18 -5.18
C LEU A 215 -24.38 -11.00 -4.16
N LEU A 216 -24.70 -10.54 -2.94
CA LEU A 216 -23.70 -10.37 -1.88
C LEU A 216 -23.03 -11.69 -1.50
N LYS A 217 -23.79 -12.80 -1.39
CA LYS A 217 -23.23 -14.13 -1.12
C LYS A 217 -22.30 -14.60 -2.25
N GLU A 218 -22.68 -14.37 -3.52
CA GLU A 218 -21.82 -14.68 -4.67
C GLU A 218 -20.52 -13.89 -4.63
N ILE A 219 -20.60 -12.60 -4.34
CA ILE A 219 -19.43 -11.73 -4.20
C ILE A 219 -18.55 -12.17 -3.02
N MET A 220 -19.14 -12.48 -1.87
CA MET A 220 -18.39 -12.94 -0.70
C MET A 220 -17.64 -14.26 -0.97
N ALA A 221 -18.27 -15.20 -1.68
CA ALA A 221 -17.61 -16.46 -2.04
C ALA A 221 -16.33 -16.24 -2.88
N TYR A 222 -16.35 -15.27 -3.79
CA TYR A 222 -15.18 -14.85 -4.55
C TYR A 222 -14.16 -14.08 -3.67
N SER A 223 -14.66 -13.17 -2.84
CA SER A 223 -13.84 -12.28 -2.04
C SER A 223 -13.10 -12.97 -0.88
N VAL A 224 -13.59 -14.13 -0.40
CA VAL A 224 -12.93 -14.91 0.68
C VAL A 224 -11.48 -15.24 0.34
N TRP A 225 -11.19 -15.63 -0.90
CA TRP A 225 -9.82 -15.95 -1.31
C TRP A 225 -8.91 -14.71 -1.32
N ILE A 226 -9.44 -13.57 -1.75
CA ILE A 226 -8.71 -12.28 -1.72
C ILE A 226 -8.48 -11.85 -0.27
N PHE A 227 -9.48 -12.02 0.58
CA PHE A 227 -9.38 -11.72 2.01
C PHE A 227 -8.31 -12.56 2.71
N LEU A 228 -8.28 -13.88 2.45
CA LEU A 228 -7.25 -14.76 3.01
C LEU A 228 -5.85 -14.35 2.54
N ASN A 229 -5.67 -14.03 1.27
CA ASN A 229 -4.41 -13.49 0.77
C ASN A 229 -4.04 -12.18 1.48
N SER A 230 -4.98 -11.26 1.66
CA SER A 230 -4.73 -10.00 2.35
C SER A 230 -4.32 -10.19 3.81
N ILE A 231 -4.89 -11.18 4.51
CA ILE A 231 -4.45 -11.56 5.86
C ILE A 231 -3.01 -12.05 5.85
N MET A 232 -2.70 -12.99 4.93
CA MET A 232 -1.34 -13.55 4.81
C MET A 232 -0.31 -12.44 4.50
N ASP A 233 -0.64 -11.53 3.60
CA ASP A 233 0.21 -10.39 3.27
C ASP A 233 0.46 -9.50 4.50
N LYS A 234 -0.58 -9.19 5.27
CA LYS A 234 -0.42 -8.36 6.48
C LYS A 234 0.38 -9.05 7.56
N ILE A 235 0.18 -10.35 7.76
CA ILE A 235 1.01 -11.13 8.68
C ILE A 235 2.46 -11.12 8.21
N ASN A 236 2.70 -11.36 6.93
CA ASN A 236 4.06 -11.47 6.39
C ASN A 236 4.83 -10.13 6.39
N TRP A 237 4.14 -8.99 6.21
CA TRP A 237 4.82 -7.70 5.99
C TRP A 237 4.71 -6.68 7.13
N ASN A 238 3.81 -6.90 8.09
CA ASN A 238 3.54 -5.89 9.12
C ASN A 238 3.65 -6.41 10.57
N VAL A 239 3.55 -7.71 10.81
CA VAL A 239 3.58 -8.29 12.16
C VAL A 239 4.88 -7.98 12.89
N ASP A 240 5.99 -8.01 12.19
CA ASP A 240 7.32 -7.75 12.77
C ASP A 240 7.40 -6.36 13.42
N GLN A 241 6.88 -5.33 12.75
CA GLN A 241 6.89 -3.97 13.30
C GLN A 241 6.04 -3.85 14.57
N PHE A 242 4.90 -4.55 14.61
CA PHE A 242 4.05 -4.57 15.80
C PHE A 242 4.76 -5.27 16.98
N ILE A 243 5.33 -6.45 16.75
CA ILE A 243 6.06 -7.21 17.78
C ILE A 243 7.26 -6.40 18.31
N LEU A 244 8.08 -5.85 17.39
CA LEU A 244 9.23 -5.04 17.77
C LEU A 244 8.82 -3.78 18.55
N GLY A 245 7.71 -3.16 18.16
CA GLY A 245 7.19 -1.97 18.85
C GLY A 245 6.72 -2.25 20.26
N THR A 246 6.13 -3.43 20.50
CA THR A 246 5.66 -3.83 21.85
C THR A 246 6.80 -4.25 22.79
N ILE A 247 7.88 -4.81 22.24
CA ILE A 247 8.98 -5.39 23.02
C ILE A 247 10.17 -4.44 23.14
N SER A 248 10.58 -3.82 22.01
CA SER A 248 11.87 -3.15 21.89
C SER A 248 11.78 -1.62 21.66
N GLY A 249 10.56 -1.11 21.45
CA GLY A 249 10.32 0.32 21.31
C GLY A 249 10.56 0.88 19.89
N THR A 250 10.40 2.19 19.79
CA THR A 250 10.35 2.92 18.51
C THR A 250 11.66 2.93 17.73
N ALA A 251 12.79 3.01 18.41
CA ALA A 251 14.11 3.04 17.77
C ALA A 251 14.38 1.75 16.97
N VAL A 252 14.06 0.59 17.52
CA VAL A 252 14.23 -0.70 16.84
C VAL A 252 13.26 -0.82 15.66
N VAL A 253 12.03 -0.33 15.80
CA VAL A 253 11.06 -0.27 14.70
C VAL A 253 11.59 0.62 13.56
N ALA A 254 12.26 1.72 13.86
CA ALA A 254 12.87 2.58 12.84
C ALA A 254 13.94 1.84 12.02
N ILE A 255 14.82 1.12 12.70
CA ILE A 255 15.87 0.30 12.07
C ILE A 255 15.24 -0.77 11.17
N TYR A 256 14.23 -1.48 11.67
CA TYR A 256 13.51 -2.48 10.90
C TYR A 256 12.76 -1.87 9.70
N SER A 257 12.17 -0.69 9.88
CA SER A 257 11.44 -0.01 8.80
C SER A 257 12.34 0.41 7.65
N VAL A 258 13.57 0.84 7.93
CA VAL A 258 14.60 1.12 6.93
C VAL A 258 14.96 -0.16 6.17
N ALA A 259 15.18 -1.27 6.86
CA ALA A 259 15.46 -2.57 6.24
C ALA A 259 14.28 -3.06 5.37
N SER A 260 13.06 -2.94 5.87
CA SER A 260 11.83 -3.29 5.13
C SER A 260 11.66 -2.42 3.89
N GLN A 261 12.04 -1.15 3.93
CA GLN A 261 11.99 -0.28 2.76
C GLN A 261 12.97 -0.72 1.67
N LEU A 262 14.19 -1.11 2.04
CA LEU A 262 15.16 -1.69 1.11
C LEU A 262 14.63 -3.01 0.50
N ASN A 263 14.07 -3.86 1.33
CA ASN A 263 13.42 -5.10 0.88
C ASN A 263 12.27 -4.83 -0.11
N GLN A 264 11.44 -3.80 0.15
CA GLN A 264 10.39 -3.41 -0.78
C GLN A 264 10.93 -2.85 -2.10
N MET A 265 12.03 -2.09 -2.07
CA MET A 265 12.71 -1.63 -3.29
C MET A 265 13.23 -2.80 -4.09
N TYR A 266 13.85 -3.79 -3.44
CA TYR A 266 14.31 -5.02 -4.07
C TYR A 266 13.17 -5.79 -4.76
N LEU A 267 12.03 -5.92 -4.10
CA LEU A 267 10.80 -6.52 -4.62
C LEU A 267 10.28 -5.79 -5.88
N ASN A 268 10.38 -4.46 -5.89
CA ASN A 268 9.92 -3.64 -7.02
C ASN A 268 10.73 -3.89 -8.29
N PHE A 269 12.01 -4.27 -8.20
CA PHE A 269 12.80 -4.65 -9.38
C PHE A 269 12.26 -5.93 -10.02
N SER A 270 11.93 -6.95 -9.24
CA SER A 270 11.33 -8.19 -9.77
C SER A 270 9.95 -7.91 -10.41
N THR A 271 9.09 -7.18 -9.73
CA THR A 271 7.74 -6.85 -10.24
C THR A 271 7.77 -6.00 -11.50
N ALA A 272 8.79 -5.16 -11.67
CA ALA A 272 8.99 -4.40 -12.91
C ALA A 272 9.28 -5.33 -14.11
N ILE A 273 10.06 -6.40 -13.90
CA ILE A 273 10.38 -7.38 -14.96
C ILE A 273 9.14 -8.22 -15.29
N THR A 274 8.46 -8.79 -14.30
CA THR A 274 7.28 -9.63 -14.52
C THR A 274 6.12 -8.86 -15.14
N GLY A 275 5.95 -7.60 -14.77
CA GLY A 275 4.91 -6.73 -15.31
C GLY A 275 5.01 -6.54 -16.84
N VAL A 276 6.21 -6.62 -17.43
CA VAL A 276 6.40 -6.57 -18.88
C VAL A 276 6.02 -7.88 -19.55
N MET A 277 6.15 -9.00 -18.86
CA MET A 277 5.88 -10.34 -19.42
C MET A 277 4.40 -10.69 -19.44
N LEU A 278 3.59 -10.13 -18.55
CA LEU A 278 2.16 -10.45 -18.45
C LEU A 278 1.37 -10.32 -19.76
N PRO A 279 1.50 -9.23 -20.55
CA PRO A 279 0.81 -9.12 -21.84
C PRO A 279 1.29 -10.15 -22.87
N LYS A 280 2.59 -10.54 -22.80
CA LYS A 280 3.15 -11.56 -23.69
C LYS A 280 2.54 -12.92 -23.40
N VAL A 281 2.47 -13.30 -22.11
CA VAL A 281 1.87 -14.57 -21.67
C VAL A 281 0.38 -14.63 -22.04
N ALA A 282 -0.38 -13.56 -21.79
CA ALA A 282 -1.78 -13.50 -22.16
C ALA A 282 -2.00 -13.67 -23.69
N LYS A 283 -1.13 -13.09 -24.52
CA LYS A 283 -1.19 -13.27 -25.96
C LYS A 283 -0.86 -14.70 -26.38
N MET A 284 0.09 -15.35 -25.73
CA MET A 284 0.46 -16.75 -25.99
C MET A 284 -0.69 -17.69 -25.65
N GLU A 285 -1.42 -17.43 -24.55
CA GLU A 285 -2.61 -18.21 -24.17
C GLU A 285 -3.71 -18.11 -25.24
N GLU A 286 -3.98 -16.89 -25.75
CA GLU A 286 -4.98 -16.68 -26.80
C GLU A 286 -4.57 -17.34 -28.12
N GLN A 287 -3.28 -17.41 -28.42
CA GLN A 287 -2.70 -18.08 -29.58
C GLN A 287 -2.58 -19.60 -29.40
N LYS A 288 -3.01 -20.15 -28.25
CA LYS A 288 -2.90 -21.58 -27.92
C LYS A 288 -1.45 -22.11 -28.04
N ALA A 289 -0.50 -21.33 -27.54
CA ALA A 289 0.91 -21.73 -27.47
C ALA A 289 1.08 -23.05 -26.74
N THR A 290 2.12 -23.79 -27.06
CA THR A 290 2.42 -25.07 -26.44
C THR A 290 3.01 -24.90 -25.04
N ASP A 291 2.97 -25.96 -24.23
CA ASP A 291 3.57 -25.95 -22.88
C ASP A 291 5.09 -25.72 -22.95
N GLU A 292 5.75 -26.17 -24.02
CA GLU A 292 7.17 -25.91 -24.26
C GLU A 292 7.44 -24.43 -24.49
N GLU A 293 6.60 -23.72 -25.25
CA GLU A 293 6.74 -22.30 -25.51
C GLU A 293 6.53 -21.50 -24.22
N PHE A 294 5.52 -21.85 -23.39
CA PHE A 294 5.34 -21.26 -22.07
C PHE A 294 6.57 -21.50 -21.17
N SER A 295 7.07 -22.73 -21.13
CA SER A 295 8.25 -23.10 -20.35
C SER A 295 9.49 -22.32 -20.77
N GLN A 296 9.68 -22.10 -22.07
CA GLN A 296 10.80 -21.30 -22.58
C GLN A 296 10.71 -19.83 -22.13
N VAL A 297 9.52 -19.20 -22.22
CA VAL A 297 9.34 -17.83 -21.75
C VAL A 297 9.56 -17.72 -20.24
N PHE A 298 9.06 -18.69 -19.47
CA PHE A 298 9.26 -18.76 -18.05
C PHE A 298 10.74 -18.87 -17.66
N ILE A 299 11.48 -19.80 -18.30
CA ILE A 299 12.91 -19.98 -18.06
C ILE A 299 13.71 -18.73 -18.46
N GLN A 300 13.41 -18.12 -19.62
CA GLN A 300 14.09 -16.90 -20.07
C GLN A 300 13.85 -15.74 -19.10
N THR A 301 12.61 -15.56 -18.66
CA THR A 301 12.26 -14.51 -17.70
C THR A 301 12.94 -14.73 -16.36
N GLY A 302 12.91 -15.97 -15.84
CA GLY A 302 13.56 -16.34 -14.60
C GLY A 302 15.08 -16.15 -14.64
N ARG A 303 15.73 -16.44 -15.77
CA ARG A 303 17.17 -16.19 -15.95
C ARG A 303 17.49 -14.69 -15.90
N ILE A 304 16.72 -13.87 -16.58
CA ILE A 304 16.91 -12.40 -16.56
C ILE A 304 16.69 -11.88 -15.14
N GLN A 305 15.61 -12.30 -14.48
CA GLN A 305 15.34 -11.94 -13.10
C GLN A 305 16.48 -12.35 -12.17
N TYR A 306 16.95 -13.60 -12.28
CA TYR A 306 18.06 -14.09 -11.48
C TYR A 306 19.33 -13.25 -11.65
N ILE A 307 19.72 -12.91 -12.88
CA ILE A 307 20.91 -12.10 -13.14
C ILE A 307 20.77 -10.71 -12.51
N VAL A 308 19.62 -10.05 -12.70
CA VAL A 308 19.38 -8.71 -12.15
C VAL A 308 19.32 -8.76 -10.62
N MET A 309 18.55 -9.70 -10.06
CA MET A 309 18.39 -9.81 -8.62
C MET A 309 19.69 -10.23 -7.92
N ALA A 310 20.45 -11.15 -8.50
CA ALA A 310 21.75 -11.57 -7.97
C ALA A 310 22.77 -10.43 -8.03
N LEU A 311 22.78 -9.61 -9.08
CA LEU A 311 23.64 -8.43 -9.19
C LEU A 311 23.33 -7.41 -8.10
N ILE A 312 22.03 -7.09 -7.89
CA ILE A 312 21.60 -6.16 -6.85
C ILE A 312 21.95 -6.71 -5.48
N MET A 313 21.67 -8.01 -5.23
CA MET A 313 21.93 -8.63 -3.94
C MET A 313 23.43 -8.72 -3.64
N SER A 314 24.26 -9.12 -4.60
CA SER A 314 25.72 -9.16 -4.41
C SER A 314 26.29 -7.77 -4.18
N GLY A 315 25.86 -6.76 -4.91
CA GLY A 315 26.23 -5.37 -4.68
C GLY A 315 25.82 -4.87 -3.29
N PHE A 316 24.61 -5.23 -2.85
CA PHE A 316 24.13 -4.87 -1.52
C PHE A 316 24.90 -5.59 -0.40
N VAL A 317 25.24 -6.87 -0.56
CA VAL A 317 26.06 -7.59 0.41
C VAL A 317 27.47 -7.00 0.53
N LEU A 318 28.04 -6.53 -0.58
CA LEU A 318 29.40 -5.93 -0.58
C LEU A 318 29.45 -4.52 -0.04
N TYR A 319 28.47 -3.67 -0.40
CA TYR A 319 28.51 -2.23 -0.15
C TYR A 319 27.30 -1.70 0.64
N GLY A 320 26.37 -2.55 1.04
CA GLY A 320 25.11 -2.12 1.66
C GLY A 320 25.31 -1.45 3.02
N GLN A 321 26.31 -1.86 3.77
CA GLN A 321 26.62 -1.24 5.05
C GLN A 321 27.15 0.20 4.87
N GLU A 322 28.07 0.40 3.94
CA GLU A 322 28.58 1.73 3.57
C GLU A 322 27.49 2.59 2.95
N PHE A 323 26.65 1.99 2.10
CA PHE A 323 25.50 2.69 1.52
C PHE A 323 24.56 3.21 2.60
N ILE A 324 24.20 2.41 3.59
CA ILE A 324 23.30 2.81 4.69
C ILE A 324 23.96 3.88 5.55
N ASN A 325 25.21 3.65 5.95
CA ASN A 325 25.89 4.48 6.95
C ASN A 325 26.39 5.82 6.40
N LEU A 326 26.90 5.85 5.17
CA LEU A 326 27.58 7.00 4.61
C LEU A 326 26.72 7.76 3.58
N LEU A 327 25.92 7.05 2.81
CA LEU A 327 25.22 7.63 1.65
C LEU A 327 23.73 7.81 1.87
N TRP A 328 23.11 7.02 2.76
CA TRP A 328 21.66 7.01 2.84
C TRP A 328 21.12 7.55 4.17
N VAL A 329 20.97 6.75 5.20
CA VAL A 329 20.24 7.15 6.43
C VAL A 329 21.13 7.42 7.65
N GLY A 330 22.40 7.06 7.59
CA GLY A 330 23.37 7.32 8.64
C GLY A 330 23.70 6.11 9.53
N PRO A 331 24.78 6.23 10.34
CA PRO A 331 25.35 5.11 11.12
C PRO A 331 24.42 4.62 12.23
N GLU A 332 23.47 5.41 12.68
CA GLU A 332 22.45 5.03 13.66
C GLU A 332 21.51 3.93 13.16
N TYR A 333 21.44 3.74 11.82
CA TYR A 333 20.68 2.67 11.15
C TYR A 333 21.56 1.50 10.68
N SER A 334 22.81 1.39 11.14
CA SER A 334 23.76 0.37 10.67
C SER A 334 23.23 -1.06 10.78
N GLN A 335 22.44 -1.38 11.82
CA GLN A 335 21.83 -2.70 11.98
C GLN A 335 20.81 -3.04 10.88
N SER A 336 20.25 -2.03 10.20
CA SER A 336 19.33 -2.25 9.08
C SER A 336 19.97 -3.03 7.93
N TYR A 337 21.31 -2.95 7.78
CA TYR A 337 22.03 -3.73 6.77
C TYR A 337 21.84 -5.24 6.98
N MET A 338 22.13 -5.74 8.18
CA MET A 338 22.02 -7.17 8.48
C MET A 338 20.56 -7.64 8.36
N ILE A 339 19.61 -6.85 8.86
CA ILE A 339 18.18 -7.16 8.76
C ILE A 339 17.75 -7.20 7.29
N ALA A 340 18.16 -6.23 6.47
CA ALA A 340 17.85 -6.23 5.04
C ALA A 340 18.42 -7.45 4.32
N CYS A 341 19.66 -7.85 4.61
CA CYS A 341 20.24 -9.09 4.07
C CYS A 341 19.40 -10.32 4.43
N ILE A 342 18.97 -10.44 5.70
CA ILE A 342 18.14 -11.56 6.17
C ILE A 342 16.78 -11.56 5.45
N LEU A 343 16.19 -10.42 5.19
CA LEU A 343 14.91 -10.32 4.50
C LEU A 343 15.02 -10.58 2.99
N MET A 344 16.06 -10.05 2.33
CA MET A 344 16.22 -10.08 0.88
C MET A 344 16.72 -11.44 0.37
N LEU A 345 17.63 -12.13 1.10
CA LEU A 345 18.23 -13.41 0.68
C LEU A 345 17.16 -14.49 0.43
N PRO A 346 16.28 -14.82 1.40
CA PRO A 346 15.24 -15.83 1.18
C PRO A 346 14.25 -15.41 0.10
N LEU A 347 13.95 -14.12 0.02
CA LEU A 347 13.01 -13.58 -0.95
C LEU A 347 13.50 -13.68 -2.40
N THR A 348 14.81 -13.75 -2.61
CA THR A 348 15.39 -13.87 -3.96
C THR A 348 14.87 -15.12 -4.69
N ILE A 349 14.67 -16.24 -3.99
CA ILE A 349 14.21 -17.50 -4.59
C ILE A 349 12.78 -17.36 -5.18
N PRO A 350 11.74 -16.96 -4.40
CA PRO A 350 10.40 -16.81 -4.95
C PRO A 350 10.26 -15.64 -5.95
N LEU A 351 11.16 -14.68 -5.94
CA LEU A 351 11.13 -13.56 -6.90
C LEU A 351 11.68 -13.91 -8.29
N ILE A 352 12.29 -15.07 -8.46
CA ILE A 352 12.81 -15.57 -9.73
C ILE A 352 11.77 -16.46 -10.44
N GLN A 353 10.78 -16.89 -9.71
CA GLN A 353 9.66 -17.71 -10.20
C GLN A 353 8.52 -16.82 -10.66
#